data_0db348f1c27ace780d2580b04c63198f
#
_entry.id   0db348f1c27ace780d2580b04c63198f
#
_cell.length_a   1.000
_cell.length_b   1.000
_cell.length_c   1.000
_cell.angle_alpha   90.00
_cell.angle_beta   90.00
_cell.angle_gamma   90.00
#
_symmetry.space_group_name_H-M   'P 1'
#
loop_
_entity.id
_entity.type
_entity.pdbx_description
1 polymer ?
#
loop_
_entity_poly.entity_id
_entity_poly.type
_entity_poly.pdbx_seq_one_letter_code
_entity_poly.pdbx_strand_id
1 'polypeptide(L)'
;FIDGLNVYENPKAKQKIVFVADDLYFLPGATLNKMAKLYASAYDRFDWARFKELTKLFGLDPKKSISNFSKGMKRQAAIILALSTRTKYMFFDETFDGLDPVMRNLVKKLICNDVAELNSTVIVTSHSLRELEDICDHLALLHKGGMVLDSDVLELKTSQFKVQVAFRENFDKSRFEQFNITRYRQEGSVANMIINGD
;
A
#
# COMPACT_ATOMS: atom_id res chain seq x y z
N PHE A 1 -15.80 -11.72 -8.67
CA PHE A 1 -16.24 -11.00 -9.88
C PHE A 1 -15.44 -9.71 -10.03
N ILE A 2 -15.14 -9.31 -11.28
CA ILE A 2 -14.52 -8.04 -11.63
C ILE A 2 -15.39 -7.37 -12.71
N ASP A 3 -15.87 -6.17 -12.46
CA ASP A 3 -16.83 -5.46 -13.36
C ASP A 3 -18.02 -6.37 -13.78
N GLY A 4 -18.55 -7.16 -12.85
CA GLY A 4 -19.63 -8.12 -13.12
C GLY A 4 -19.21 -9.39 -13.86
N LEU A 5 -17.94 -9.53 -14.25
CA LEU A 5 -17.42 -10.72 -14.93
C LEU A 5 -16.90 -11.74 -13.92
N ASN A 6 -17.22 -13.00 -14.10
CA ASN A 6 -16.58 -14.09 -13.36
C ASN A 6 -15.09 -14.12 -13.73
N VAL A 7 -14.22 -14.20 -12.71
CA VAL A 7 -12.74 -14.20 -12.90
C VAL A 7 -12.22 -15.62 -13.20
N TYR A 8 -12.93 -16.66 -12.75
CA TYR A 8 -12.49 -18.03 -12.95
C TYR A 8 -12.49 -18.38 -14.44
N GLU A 9 -11.34 -18.85 -14.93
CA GLU A 9 -11.09 -19.20 -16.35
C GLU A 9 -11.49 -18.11 -17.36
N ASN A 10 -11.45 -16.84 -16.98
CA ASN A 10 -11.83 -15.72 -17.82
C ASN A 10 -10.63 -14.80 -18.11
N PRO A 11 -9.94 -14.97 -19.24
CA PRO A 11 -8.78 -14.13 -19.59
C PRO A 11 -9.13 -12.64 -19.66
N LYS A 12 -10.31 -12.26 -20.17
CA LYS A 12 -10.76 -10.86 -20.26
C LYS A 12 -10.91 -10.20 -18.88
N ALA A 13 -11.36 -10.92 -17.88
CA ALA A 13 -11.43 -10.43 -16.52
C ALA A 13 -10.02 -10.37 -15.89
N LYS A 14 -9.18 -11.39 -16.14
CA LYS A 14 -7.82 -11.47 -15.60
C LYS A 14 -6.91 -10.37 -16.17
N GLN A 15 -7.07 -9.97 -17.41
CA GLN A 15 -6.32 -8.86 -18.01
C GLN A 15 -6.57 -7.49 -17.36
N LYS A 16 -7.66 -7.36 -16.58
CA LYS A 16 -7.96 -6.14 -15.83
C LYS A 16 -7.26 -6.09 -14.47
N ILE A 17 -6.61 -7.18 -14.06
CA ILE A 17 -6.07 -7.37 -12.71
C ILE A 17 -4.58 -7.65 -12.81
N VAL A 18 -3.77 -7.00 -11.95
CA VAL A 18 -2.42 -7.45 -11.64
C VAL A 18 -2.30 -7.68 -10.14
N PHE A 19 -1.57 -8.74 -9.77
CA PHE A 19 -1.32 -9.10 -8.37
C PHE A 19 0.19 -9.23 -8.13
N VAL A 20 0.69 -8.51 -7.14
CA VAL A 20 2.05 -8.64 -6.63
C VAL A 20 1.96 -9.30 -5.26
N ALA A 21 2.32 -10.57 -5.20
CA ALA A 21 2.31 -11.35 -3.97
C ALA A 21 3.47 -10.96 -3.04
N ASP A 22 3.34 -11.26 -1.76
CA ASP A 22 4.45 -11.13 -0.82
C ASP A 22 5.58 -12.11 -1.19
N ASP A 23 5.26 -13.38 -1.46
CA ASP A 23 6.23 -14.35 -1.98
C ASP A 23 6.34 -14.23 -3.50
N LEU A 24 7.40 -13.57 -3.95
CA LEU A 24 7.61 -13.25 -5.36
C LEU A 24 8.10 -14.44 -6.15
N TYR A 25 7.41 -14.76 -7.24
CA TYR A 25 7.84 -15.76 -8.19
C TYR A 25 8.32 -15.14 -9.51
N PHE A 26 9.50 -15.55 -9.97
CA PHE A 26 10.04 -15.26 -11.29
C PHE A 26 10.49 -16.56 -11.96
N LEU A 27 10.37 -16.62 -13.29
CA LEU A 27 10.84 -17.79 -14.02
C LEU A 27 12.34 -18.03 -13.77
N PRO A 28 12.79 -19.28 -13.60
CA PRO A 28 14.20 -19.61 -13.37
C PRO A 28 15.09 -19.01 -14.46
N GLY A 29 16.16 -18.30 -14.05
CA GLY A 29 17.10 -17.68 -14.98
C GLY A 29 16.54 -16.53 -15.81
N ALA A 30 15.34 -16.03 -15.49
CA ALA A 30 14.77 -14.91 -16.22
C ALA A 30 15.49 -13.60 -15.91
N THR A 31 15.57 -12.75 -16.93
CA THR A 31 15.91 -11.34 -16.79
C THR A 31 14.62 -10.53 -16.70
N LEU A 32 14.72 -9.28 -16.22
CA LEU A 32 13.55 -8.41 -16.15
C LEU A 32 12.91 -8.20 -17.55
N ASN A 33 13.73 -8.11 -18.62
CA ASN A 33 13.23 -8.07 -20.01
C ASN A 33 12.45 -9.33 -20.41
N LYS A 34 12.89 -10.52 -19.98
CA LYS A 34 12.15 -11.77 -20.26
C LYS A 34 10.81 -11.79 -19.54
N MET A 35 10.79 -11.36 -18.29
CA MET A 35 9.54 -11.23 -17.54
C MET A 35 8.61 -10.18 -18.16
N ALA A 36 9.12 -9.03 -18.59
CA ALA A 36 8.33 -8.02 -19.27
C ALA A 36 7.66 -8.55 -20.57
N LYS A 37 8.39 -9.36 -21.35
CA LYS A 37 7.80 -10.02 -22.54
C LYS A 37 6.67 -10.99 -22.16
N LEU A 38 6.83 -11.73 -21.07
CA LEU A 38 5.77 -12.62 -20.55
C LEU A 38 4.54 -11.81 -20.12
N TYR A 39 4.74 -10.71 -19.39
CA TYR A 39 3.64 -9.84 -19.00
C TYR A 39 2.96 -9.21 -20.23
N ALA A 40 3.74 -8.74 -21.22
CA ALA A 40 3.19 -8.18 -22.45
C ALA A 40 2.40 -9.21 -23.29
N SER A 41 2.67 -10.51 -23.16
CA SER A 41 1.85 -11.54 -23.81
C SER A 41 0.53 -11.83 -23.08
N ALA A 42 0.44 -11.48 -21.80
CA ALA A 42 -0.74 -11.70 -20.96
C ALA A 42 -1.62 -10.44 -20.81
N TYR A 43 -1.03 -9.26 -20.94
CA TYR A 43 -1.69 -7.97 -20.74
C TYR A 43 -1.62 -7.12 -22.02
N ASP A 44 -2.72 -6.99 -22.72
CA ASP A 44 -2.81 -6.25 -24.00
C ASP A 44 -2.41 -4.77 -23.87
N ARG A 45 -2.55 -4.20 -22.67
CA ARG A 45 -2.23 -2.80 -22.36
C ARG A 45 -0.81 -2.60 -21.83
N PHE A 46 0.07 -3.62 -21.88
CA PHE A 46 1.43 -3.51 -21.35
C PHE A 46 2.19 -2.36 -22.04
N ASP A 47 2.64 -1.42 -21.23
CA ASP A 47 3.30 -0.19 -21.69
C ASP A 47 4.82 -0.32 -21.61
N TRP A 48 5.45 -0.53 -22.78
CA TRP A 48 6.90 -0.64 -22.92
C TRP A 48 7.65 0.67 -22.65
N ALA A 49 7.02 1.83 -22.89
CA ALA A 49 7.62 3.12 -22.58
C ALA A 49 7.70 3.30 -21.07
N ARG A 50 6.59 3.01 -20.37
CA ARG A 50 6.52 3.01 -18.91
C ARG A 50 7.50 2.01 -18.28
N PHE A 51 7.61 0.81 -18.84
CA PHE A 51 8.59 -0.19 -18.39
C PHE A 51 10.03 0.33 -18.46
N LYS A 52 10.42 0.98 -19.57
CA LYS A 52 11.76 1.57 -19.73
C LYS A 52 11.99 2.74 -18.76
N GLU A 53 11.01 3.59 -18.61
CA GLU A 53 11.04 4.69 -17.65
C GLU A 53 11.27 4.18 -16.22
N LEU A 54 10.44 3.24 -15.77
CA LEU A 54 10.52 2.67 -14.44
C LEU A 54 11.84 1.93 -14.19
N THR A 55 12.33 1.11 -15.16
CA THR A 55 13.62 0.43 -15.01
C THR A 55 14.78 1.42 -14.83
N LYS A 56 14.74 2.56 -15.53
CA LYS A 56 15.72 3.64 -15.37
C LYS A 56 15.58 4.32 -14.02
N LEU A 57 14.34 4.62 -13.60
CA LEU A 57 14.04 5.31 -12.34
C LEU A 57 14.49 4.49 -11.12
N PHE A 58 14.27 3.17 -11.15
CA PHE A 58 14.72 2.25 -10.10
C PHE A 58 16.20 1.84 -10.21
N GLY A 59 16.89 2.23 -11.29
CA GLY A 59 18.30 1.88 -11.50
C GLY A 59 18.55 0.38 -11.73
N LEU A 60 17.53 -0.36 -12.19
CA LEU A 60 17.67 -1.79 -12.46
C LEU A 60 18.12 -2.03 -13.89
N ASP A 61 19.15 -2.89 -14.06
CA ASP A 61 19.55 -3.36 -15.38
C ASP A 61 18.58 -4.47 -15.86
N PRO A 62 17.74 -4.22 -16.88
CA PRO A 62 16.73 -5.18 -17.30
C PRO A 62 17.30 -6.42 -18.02
N LYS A 63 18.61 -6.43 -18.31
CA LYS A 63 19.32 -7.58 -18.92
C LYS A 63 19.92 -8.51 -17.89
N LYS A 64 20.12 -8.08 -16.64
CA LYS A 64 20.64 -8.93 -15.57
C LYS A 64 19.62 -9.97 -15.13
N SER A 65 20.11 -11.14 -14.73
CA SER A 65 19.27 -12.20 -14.16
C SER A 65 18.67 -11.74 -12.83
N ILE A 66 17.37 -11.92 -12.65
CA ILE A 66 16.65 -11.58 -11.44
C ILE A 66 17.13 -12.43 -10.24
N SER A 67 17.70 -13.63 -10.50
CA SER A 67 18.29 -14.46 -9.44
C SER A 67 19.39 -13.72 -8.68
N ASN A 68 20.10 -12.81 -9.34
CA ASN A 68 21.19 -12.02 -8.76
C ASN A 68 20.72 -10.73 -8.07
N PHE A 69 19.41 -10.47 -8.02
CA PHE A 69 18.85 -9.31 -7.36
C PHE A 69 18.72 -9.56 -5.86
N SER A 70 18.95 -8.53 -5.05
CA SER A 70 18.61 -8.55 -3.63
C SER A 70 17.08 -8.69 -3.45
N LYS A 71 16.62 -9.00 -2.22
CA LYS A 71 15.18 -9.06 -1.90
C LYS A 71 14.47 -7.76 -2.34
N GLY A 72 15.02 -6.60 -1.98
CA GLY A 72 14.47 -5.30 -2.37
C GLY A 72 14.44 -5.07 -3.88
N MET A 73 15.52 -5.43 -4.60
CA MET A 73 15.55 -5.31 -6.07
C MET A 73 14.54 -6.25 -6.75
N LYS A 74 14.28 -7.44 -6.20
CA LYS A 74 13.23 -8.33 -6.69
C LYS A 74 11.85 -7.71 -6.49
N ARG A 75 11.61 -7.09 -5.33
CA ARG A 75 10.37 -6.36 -5.06
C ARG A 75 10.17 -5.21 -6.05
N GLN A 76 11.22 -4.40 -6.28
CA GLN A 76 11.21 -3.34 -7.29
C GLN A 76 10.89 -3.89 -8.68
N ALA A 77 11.51 -5.01 -9.07
CA ALA A 77 11.25 -5.65 -10.37
C ALA A 77 9.76 -6.06 -10.53
N ALA A 78 9.16 -6.65 -9.49
CA ALA A 78 7.73 -7.01 -9.50
C ALA A 78 6.83 -5.78 -9.64
N ILE A 79 7.13 -4.70 -8.90
CA ILE A 79 6.40 -3.43 -8.99
C ILE A 79 6.51 -2.81 -10.39
N ILE A 80 7.70 -2.77 -10.98
CA ILE A 80 7.90 -2.27 -12.35
C ILE A 80 7.03 -3.03 -13.34
N LEU A 81 7.04 -4.37 -13.25
CA LEU A 81 6.21 -5.22 -14.13
C LEU A 81 4.72 -4.92 -13.93
N ALA A 82 4.25 -4.85 -12.69
CA ALA A 82 2.86 -4.60 -12.38
C ALA A 82 2.38 -3.23 -12.88
N LEU A 83 3.11 -2.14 -12.58
CA LEU A 83 2.74 -0.79 -13.04
C LEU A 83 2.79 -0.67 -14.57
N SER A 84 3.65 -1.46 -15.25
CA SER A 84 3.73 -1.47 -16.70
C SER A 84 2.55 -2.18 -17.37
N THR A 85 1.74 -2.97 -16.64
CA THR A 85 0.54 -3.59 -17.22
C THR A 85 -0.59 -2.61 -17.49
N ARG A 86 -0.61 -1.45 -16.84
CA ARG A 86 -1.64 -0.40 -16.95
C ARG A 86 -3.04 -0.97 -16.72
N THR A 87 -3.16 -1.90 -15.75
CA THR A 87 -4.42 -2.56 -15.40
C THR A 87 -5.34 -1.66 -14.58
N LYS A 88 -6.63 -1.94 -14.65
CA LYS A 88 -7.66 -1.21 -13.89
C LYS A 88 -7.60 -1.51 -12.39
N TYR A 89 -7.24 -2.76 -12.02
CA TYR A 89 -7.19 -3.22 -10.64
C TYR A 89 -5.79 -3.73 -10.31
N MET A 90 -5.17 -3.21 -9.27
CA MET A 90 -3.86 -3.61 -8.80
C MET A 90 -3.95 -4.07 -7.35
N PHE A 91 -3.39 -5.24 -7.09
CA PHE A 91 -3.32 -5.82 -5.74
C PHE A 91 -1.87 -5.95 -5.34
N PHE A 92 -1.49 -5.32 -4.24
CA PHE A 92 -0.14 -5.31 -3.71
C PHE A 92 -0.13 -5.91 -2.31
N ASP A 93 0.44 -7.11 -2.17
CA ASP A 93 0.50 -7.83 -0.91
C ASP A 93 1.87 -7.60 -0.27
N GLU A 94 1.88 -6.96 0.93
CA GLU A 94 3.08 -6.57 1.69
C GLU A 94 4.17 -5.92 0.82
N THR A 95 3.77 -5.13 -0.15
CA THR A 95 4.64 -4.65 -1.25
C THR A 95 5.73 -3.70 -0.79
N PHE A 96 5.56 -3.02 0.33
CA PHE A 96 6.57 -2.11 0.87
C PHE A 96 7.67 -2.81 1.69
N ASP A 97 7.47 -4.07 2.03
CA ASP A 97 8.45 -4.87 2.76
C ASP A 97 9.75 -5.05 1.98
N GLY A 98 10.87 -4.85 2.68
CA GLY A 98 12.21 -4.96 2.10
C GLY A 98 12.63 -3.82 1.18
N LEU A 99 11.80 -2.76 1.04
CA LEU A 99 12.20 -1.51 0.41
C LEU A 99 12.80 -0.55 1.44
N ASP A 100 13.88 0.13 1.05
CA ASP A 100 14.37 1.26 1.85
C ASP A 100 13.37 2.44 1.83
N PRO A 101 13.48 3.40 2.76
CA PRO A 101 12.51 4.50 2.86
C PRO A 101 12.39 5.36 1.61
N VAL A 102 13.47 5.54 0.84
CA VAL A 102 13.47 6.35 -0.39
C VAL A 102 12.68 5.63 -1.48
N MET A 103 12.98 4.33 -1.68
CA MET A 103 12.27 3.49 -2.66
C MET A 103 10.81 3.30 -2.29
N ARG A 104 10.50 3.15 -1.01
CA ARG A 104 9.12 3.07 -0.51
C ARG A 104 8.31 4.32 -0.87
N ASN A 105 8.85 5.50 -0.61
CA ASN A 105 8.20 6.77 -0.97
C ASN A 105 8.06 6.94 -2.48
N LEU A 106 9.03 6.49 -3.26
CA LEU A 106 8.93 6.48 -4.71
C LEU A 106 7.78 5.60 -5.20
N VAL A 107 7.68 4.37 -4.68
CA VAL A 107 6.59 3.43 -5.04
C VAL A 107 5.23 4.00 -4.67
N LYS A 108 5.07 4.58 -3.48
CA LYS A 108 3.83 5.26 -3.06
C LYS A 108 3.41 6.32 -4.08
N LYS A 109 4.34 7.21 -4.46
CA LYS A 109 4.07 8.25 -5.47
C LYS A 109 3.66 7.68 -6.83
N LEU A 110 4.34 6.61 -7.28
CA LEU A 110 4.02 5.97 -8.56
C LEU A 110 2.62 5.35 -8.55
N ILE A 111 2.23 4.70 -7.46
CA ILE A 111 0.89 4.15 -7.27
C ILE A 111 -0.16 5.27 -7.29
N CYS A 112 0.03 6.34 -6.51
CA CYS A 112 -0.89 7.48 -6.49
C CYS A 112 -1.05 8.14 -7.88
N ASN A 113 0.05 8.27 -8.63
CA ASN A 113 0.03 8.81 -9.99
C ASN A 113 -0.78 7.89 -10.93
N ASP A 114 -0.54 6.58 -10.90
CA ASP A 114 -1.29 5.63 -11.74
C ASP A 114 -2.79 5.59 -11.37
N VAL A 115 -3.14 5.73 -10.09
CA VAL A 115 -4.55 5.88 -9.66
C VAL A 115 -5.16 7.14 -10.29
N ALA A 116 -4.48 8.28 -10.20
CA ALA A 116 -4.97 9.56 -10.72
C ALA A 116 -5.07 9.57 -12.27
N GLU A 117 -4.05 9.03 -12.97
CA GLU A 117 -3.98 9.07 -14.43
C GLU A 117 -4.89 8.05 -15.10
N LEU A 118 -5.02 6.84 -14.52
CA LEU A 118 -5.72 5.71 -15.14
C LEU A 118 -7.11 5.47 -14.56
N ASN A 119 -7.47 6.19 -13.50
CA ASN A 119 -8.64 5.89 -12.69
C ASN A 119 -8.64 4.41 -12.23
N SER A 120 -7.45 3.95 -11.80
CA SER A 120 -7.25 2.59 -11.33
C SER A 120 -7.66 2.44 -9.87
N THR A 121 -8.10 1.24 -9.50
CA THR A 121 -8.32 0.87 -8.10
C THR A 121 -7.14 0.06 -7.60
N VAL A 122 -6.57 0.46 -6.49
CA VAL A 122 -5.43 -0.22 -5.88
C VAL A 122 -5.80 -0.72 -4.50
N ILE A 123 -5.54 -2.00 -4.24
CA ILE A 123 -5.67 -2.62 -2.92
C ILE A 123 -4.27 -2.98 -2.44
N VAL A 124 -3.90 -2.47 -1.27
CA VAL A 124 -2.60 -2.71 -0.64
C VAL A 124 -2.83 -3.39 0.70
N THR A 125 -2.16 -4.49 0.96
CA THR A 125 -2.06 -5.05 2.30
C THR A 125 -0.75 -4.64 2.96
N SER A 126 -0.78 -4.35 4.24
CA SER A 126 0.40 -4.12 5.08
C SER A 126 0.07 -4.37 6.54
N HIS A 127 1.05 -4.86 7.29
CA HIS A 127 0.98 -4.90 8.76
C HIS A 127 1.35 -3.56 9.41
N SER A 128 1.74 -2.56 8.63
CA SER A 128 2.10 -1.21 9.07
C SER A 128 1.01 -0.21 8.74
N LEU A 129 0.19 0.15 9.72
CA LEU A 129 -0.87 1.13 9.55
C LEU A 129 -0.35 2.48 9.01
N ARG A 130 0.84 2.92 9.48
CA ARG A 130 1.46 4.18 9.02
C ARG A 130 1.73 4.20 7.52
N GLU A 131 2.04 3.04 6.93
CA GLU A 131 2.29 2.94 5.49
C GLU A 131 1.02 3.15 4.68
N LEU A 132 -0.11 2.65 5.19
CA LEU A 132 -1.41 2.74 4.54
C LEU A 132 -2.03 4.13 4.71
N GLU A 133 -1.88 4.75 5.88
CA GLU A 133 -2.40 6.10 6.16
C GLU A 133 -1.92 7.19 5.17
N ASP A 134 -0.74 6.99 4.58
CA ASP A 134 -0.14 7.97 3.67
C ASP A 134 -0.66 7.88 2.23
N ILE A 135 -1.26 6.74 1.83
CA ILE A 135 -1.60 6.47 0.42
C ILE A 135 -3.03 5.99 0.22
N CYS A 136 -3.67 5.48 1.26
CA CYS A 136 -5.03 4.96 1.16
C CYS A 136 -6.05 6.03 1.51
N ASP A 137 -7.16 6.08 0.78
CA ASP A 137 -8.36 6.84 1.08
C ASP A 137 -9.30 6.06 1.98
N HIS A 138 -9.27 4.72 1.90
CA HIS A 138 -10.11 3.81 2.66
C HIS A 138 -9.29 2.71 3.33
N LEU A 139 -9.68 2.27 4.53
CA LEU A 139 -8.95 1.31 5.34
C LEU A 139 -9.89 0.24 5.91
N ALA A 140 -9.52 -1.02 5.68
CA ALA A 140 -10.21 -2.17 6.26
C ALA A 140 -9.25 -2.96 7.15
N LEU A 141 -9.67 -3.31 8.36
CA LEU A 141 -8.91 -4.13 9.31
C LEU A 141 -9.54 -5.52 9.44
N LEU A 142 -8.76 -6.53 9.07
CA LEU A 142 -9.14 -7.93 9.22
C LEU A 142 -8.53 -8.52 10.50
N HIS A 143 -9.33 -9.16 11.32
CA HIS A 143 -8.87 -9.87 12.52
C HIS A 143 -9.66 -11.16 12.73
N LYS A 144 -8.97 -12.28 12.95
CA LYS A 144 -9.56 -13.61 13.19
C LYS A 144 -10.64 -14.00 12.19
N GLY A 145 -10.43 -13.69 10.89
CA GLY A 145 -11.34 -14.04 9.82
C GLY A 145 -12.56 -13.12 9.66
N GLY A 146 -12.66 -12.05 10.45
CA GLY A 146 -13.71 -11.05 10.36
C GLY A 146 -13.17 -9.66 10.08
N MET A 147 -13.99 -8.81 9.49
CA MET A 147 -13.70 -7.38 9.32
C MET A 147 -14.05 -6.66 10.61
N VAL A 148 -13.06 -6.00 11.22
CA VAL A 148 -13.20 -5.30 12.51
C VAL A 148 -13.37 -3.81 12.32
N LEU A 149 -12.83 -3.28 11.22
CA LEU A 149 -12.91 -1.88 10.85
C LEU A 149 -13.06 -1.79 9.34
N ASP A 150 -13.88 -0.86 8.88
CA ASP A 150 -14.10 -0.49 7.49
C ASP A 150 -14.51 0.98 7.45
N SER A 151 -13.60 1.88 7.07
CA SER A 151 -13.82 3.33 7.19
C SER A 151 -12.88 4.12 6.30
N ASP A 152 -13.28 5.34 5.96
CA ASP A 152 -12.41 6.32 5.33
C ASP A 152 -11.27 6.74 6.26
N VAL A 153 -10.06 6.87 5.72
CA VAL A 153 -8.87 7.28 6.50
C VAL A 153 -9.05 8.68 7.08
N LEU A 154 -9.70 9.58 6.37
CA LEU A 154 -9.98 10.94 6.86
C LEU A 154 -10.90 10.90 8.08
N GLU A 155 -11.97 10.11 8.04
CA GLU A 155 -12.90 9.93 9.15
C GLU A 155 -12.16 9.35 10.38
N LEU A 156 -11.32 8.32 10.18
CA LEU A 156 -10.51 7.75 11.25
C LEU A 156 -9.56 8.78 11.89
N LYS A 157 -8.94 9.64 11.08
CA LYS A 157 -8.02 10.68 11.57
C LYS A 157 -8.72 11.80 12.32
N THR A 158 -9.98 12.06 12.03
CA THR A 158 -10.77 13.14 12.66
C THR A 158 -11.65 12.65 13.81
N SER A 159 -11.94 11.35 13.89
CA SER A 159 -12.84 10.79 14.91
C SER A 159 -12.21 10.69 16.30
N GLN A 160 -10.89 10.57 16.40
CA GLN A 160 -10.20 10.43 17.70
C GLN A 160 -8.85 11.13 17.71
N PHE A 161 -8.60 11.85 18.81
CA PHE A 161 -7.33 12.55 19.04
C PHE A 161 -6.62 12.00 20.26
N LYS A 162 -5.35 11.61 20.09
CA LYS A 162 -4.47 11.34 21.23
C LYS A 162 -3.86 12.66 21.69
N VAL A 163 -4.21 13.08 22.88
CA VAL A 163 -3.74 14.34 23.49
C VAL A 163 -2.85 14.00 24.67
N GLN A 164 -1.71 14.66 24.75
CA GLN A 164 -0.80 14.60 25.88
C GLN A 164 -0.58 16.02 26.41
N VAL A 165 -0.91 16.24 27.68
CA VAL A 165 -0.79 17.56 28.33
C VAL A 165 0.04 17.42 29.60
N ALA A 166 1.05 18.28 29.72
CA ALA A 166 1.85 18.39 30.94
C ALA A 166 1.44 19.65 31.73
N PHE A 167 1.21 19.49 33.02
CA PHE A 167 0.88 20.59 33.90
C PHE A 167 2.05 20.90 34.82
N ARG A 168 2.18 22.17 35.21
CA ARG A 168 3.19 22.61 36.20
C ARG A 168 2.71 22.40 37.64
N GLU A 169 1.40 22.31 37.82
CA GLU A 169 0.75 22.13 39.12
C GLU A 169 0.01 20.80 39.18
N ASN A 170 -0.34 20.36 40.39
CA ASN A 170 -1.17 19.18 40.56
C ASN A 170 -2.55 19.40 39.93
N PHE A 171 -3.03 18.42 39.22
CA PHE A 171 -4.33 18.43 38.55
C PHE A 171 -5.00 17.06 38.70
N ASP A 172 -6.31 17.04 38.53
CA ASP A 172 -7.11 15.83 38.51
C ASP A 172 -7.92 15.70 37.19
N LYS A 173 -8.61 14.60 37.06
CA LYS A 173 -9.41 14.30 35.87
C LYS A 173 -10.56 15.28 35.64
N SER A 174 -11.04 15.97 36.67
CA SER A 174 -12.18 16.88 36.59
C SER A 174 -11.94 18.07 35.65
N ARG A 175 -10.65 18.47 35.46
CA ARG A 175 -10.29 19.52 34.49
C ARG A 175 -10.66 19.20 33.05
N PHE A 176 -10.98 17.97 32.77
CA PHE A 176 -11.23 17.50 31.38
C PHE A 176 -12.68 17.06 31.16
N GLU A 177 -13.58 17.30 32.09
CA GLU A 177 -15.01 16.88 32.01
C GLU A 177 -15.75 17.43 30.81
N GLN A 178 -15.30 18.55 30.26
CA GLN A 178 -15.86 19.15 29.04
C GLN A 178 -15.52 18.40 27.75
N PHE A 179 -14.58 17.45 27.80
CA PHE A 179 -14.15 16.69 26.63
C PHE A 179 -14.73 15.27 26.66
N ASN A 180 -15.13 14.75 25.50
CA ASN A 180 -15.58 13.38 25.37
C ASN A 180 -14.37 12.42 25.35
N ILE A 181 -13.93 12.00 26.55
CA ILE A 181 -12.72 11.19 26.73
C ILE A 181 -13.06 9.71 26.78
N THR A 182 -12.53 8.94 25.81
CA THR A 182 -12.67 7.48 25.77
C THR A 182 -11.62 6.76 26.62
N ARG A 183 -10.42 7.32 26.73
CA ARG A 183 -9.34 6.75 27.54
C ARG A 183 -8.57 7.87 28.24
N TYR A 184 -8.30 7.67 29.55
CA TYR A 184 -7.51 8.60 30.35
C TYR A 184 -6.45 7.84 31.14
N ARG A 185 -5.22 8.36 31.16
CA ARG A 185 -4.10 7.87 31.97
C ARG A 185 -3.28 9.05 32.45
N GLN A 186 -3.03 9.11 33.74
CA GLN A 186 -2.19 10.13 34.36
C GLN A 186 -0.89 9.50 34.86
N GLU A 187 0.22 10.14 34.54
CA GLU A 187 1.55 9.78 35.01
C GLU A 187 2.25 11.04 35.55
N GLY A 188 2.20 11.21 36.88
CA GLY A 188 2.72 12.42 37.53
C GLY A 188 2.00 13.68 37.03
N SER A 189 2.77 14.60 36.48
CA SER A 189 2.29 15.87 35.90
C SER A 189 1.78 15.77 34.45
N VAL A 190 1.72 14.58 33.88
CA VAL A 190 1.31 14.36 32.49
C VAL A 190 -0.01 13.60 32.43
N ALA A 191 -0.99 14.16 31.70
CA ALA A 191 -2.20 13.48 31.31
C ALA A 191 -2.10 13.01 29.87
N ASN A 192 -2.37 11.72 29.62
CA ASN A 192 -2.54 11.13 28.32
C ASN A 192 -4.02 10.77 28.13
N MET A 193 -4.64 11.24 27.07
CA MET A 193 -6.06 10.99 26.83
C MET A 193 -6.36 10.75 25.36
N ILE A 194 -7.42 9.99 25.11
CA ILE A 194 -8.04 9.87 23.79
C ILE A 194 -9.36 10.60 23.85
N ILE A 195 -9.51 11.61 23.01
CA ILE A 195 -10.70 12.46 22.92
C ILE A 195 -11.38 12.12 21.60
N ASN A 196 -12.69 11.90 21.63
CA ASN A 196 -13.48 11.78 20.41
C ASN A 196 -13.64 13.17 19.79
N GLY A 197 -13.42 13.27 18.47
CA GLY A 197 -13.84 14.42 17.69
C GLY A 197 -15.36 14.48 17.59
N ASP A 198 -15.89 15.66 17.54
CA ASP A 198 -17.32 15.91 17.31
C ASP A 198 -17.71 15.63 15.86
#